data_e52f610467f50f05dbc7397dc447e94c
#
_entry.id   e52f610467f50f05dbc7397dc447e94c
#
_cell.length_a   1.000
_cell.length_b   1.000
_cell.length_c   1.000
_cell.angle_alpha   90.00
_cell.angle_beta   90.00
_cell.angle_gamma   90.00
#
_symmetry.space_group_name_H-M   'P 1'
#
loop_
_entity.id
_entity.type
_entity.pdbx_description
1 polymer ?
#
loop_
_entity_poly.entity_id
_entity_poly.type
_entity_poly.pdbx_seq_one_letter_code
_entity_poly.pdbx_strand_id
1 'polypeptide(L)'
;DLNNIRYINYSYWNELSKGTHSPLIATQTILDGTLIYEQSNAGFVKAAEFIKGGGKFLRPIFLTYDFEHFVIVEGHLRITAFALVPEHFNNVECFVGKCSSDDLKKWM
;
A
#
# COMPACT_ATOMS: atom_id res chain seq x y z
N ASP A 1 -4.38 7.57 7.29
CA ASP A 1 -2.97 7.98 7.26
C ASP A 1 -2.09 6.86 6.74
N LEU A 2 -1.31 7.13 5.72
CA LEU A 2 -0.42 6.15 5.09
C LEU A 2 0.59 5.53 6.08
N ASN A 3 0.97 6.26 7.12
CA ASN A 3 1.87 5.75 8.16
C ASN A 3 1.29 4.54 8.92
N ASN A 4 -0.02 4.41 8.95
CA ASN A 4 -0.72 3.37 9.70
C ASN A 4 -1.19 2.21 8.82
N ILE A 5 -0.79 2.21 7.56
CA ILE A 5 -1.16 1.18 6.59
C ILE A 5 0.05 0.25 6.37
N ARG A 6 -0.21 -1.06 6.33
CA ARG A 6 0.82 -2.07 6.13
C ARG A 6 0.39 -3.06 5.05
N TYR A 7 1.38 -3.58 4.31
CA TYR A 7 1.17 -4.70 3.39
C TYR A 7 0.90 -5.98 4.16
N ILE A 8 0.20 -6.91 3.51
CA ILE A 8 0.10 -8.28 4.01
C ILE A 8 1.49 -8.92 3.97
N ASN A 9 1.67 -10.00 4.73
CA ASN A 9 2.91 -10.76 4.76
C ASN A 9 3.03 -11.61 3.49
N TYR A 10 3.64 -11.04 2.46
CA TYR A 10 3.89 -11.68 1.17
C TYR A 10 5.28 -11.26 0.70
N SER A 11 6.02 -12.20 0.11
CA SER A 11 7.44 -12.00 -0.18
C SER A 11 7.75 -10.76 -1.02
N TYR A 12 6.98 -10.50 -2.08
CA TYR A 12 7.20 -9.32 -2.93
C TYR A 12 7.10 -8.02 -2.12
N TRP A 13 6.04 -7.87 -1.34
CA TRP A 13 5.82 -6.64 -0.55
C TRP A 13 6.80 -6.53 0.61
N ASN A 14 7.20 -7.66 1.20
CA ASN A 14 8.23 -7.67 2.24
C ASN A 14 9.57 -7.16 1.70
N GLU A 15 9.99 -7.64 0.53
CA GLU A 15 11.23 -7.20 -0.09
C GLU A 15 11.16 -5.74 -0.54
N LEU A 16 10.07 -5.33 -1.17
CA LEU A 16 9.88 -3.94 -1.64
C LEU A 16 9.96 -2.96 -0.48
N SER A 17 9.40 -3.30 0.67
CA SER A 17 9.37 -2.47 1.87
C SER A 17 10.57 -2.68 2.80
N LYS A 18 11.57 -3.44 2.39
CA LYS A 18 12.76 -3.76 3.20
C LYS A 18 12.40 -4.40 4.55
N GLY A 19 11.38 -5.25 4.55
CA GLY A 19 10.90 -5.97 5.73
C GLY A 19 10.00 -5.18 6.66
N THR A 20 9.68 -3.92 6.34
CA THR A 20 8.88 -3.05 7.22
C THR A 20 7.38 -3.19 7.00
N HIS A 21 6.94 -3.74 5.88
CA HIS A 21 5.55 -3.81 5.40
C HIS A 21 4.93 -2.41 5.18
N SER A 22 5.74 -1.36 5.16
CA SER A 22 5.27 0.03 5.00
C SER A 22 5.28 0.47 3.54
N PRO A 23 4.14 0.90 2.98
CA PRO A 23 4.10 1.49 1.64
C PRO A 23 5.01 2.71 1.50
N LEU A 24 5.14 3.53 2.53
CA LEU A 24 6.01 4.70 2.49
C LEU A 24 7.49 4.33 2.36
N ILE A 25 7.91 3.25 3.03
CA ILE A 25 9.30 2.75 2.89
C ILE A 25 9.48 2.14 1.49
N ALA A 26 8.47 1.45 0.97
CA ALA A 26 8.52 0.86 -0.37
C ALA A 26 8.78 1.92 -1.46
N THR A 27 8.31 3.15 -1.29
CA THR A 27 8.56 4.23 -2.27
C THR A 27 10.04 4.50 -2.45
N GLN A 28 10.85 4.37 -1.41
CA GLN A 28 12.29 4.57 -1.50
C GLN A 28 12.93 3.53 -2.43
N THR A 29 12.52 2.28 -2.32
CA THR A 29 12.98 1.19 -3.18
C THR A 29 12.62 1.46 -4.64
N ILE A 30 11.40 1.92 -4.89
CA ILE A 30 10.91 2.25 -6.24
C ILE A 30 11.70 3.43 -6.82
N LEU A 31 11.88 4.49 -6.06
CA LEU A 31 12.58 5.69 -6.50
C LEU A 31 14.07 5.44 -6.74
N ASP A 32 14.67 4.51 -5.99
CA ASP A 32 16.07 4.09 -6.20
C ASP A 32 16.23 3.24 -7.47
N GLY A 33 15.13 2.84 -8.10
CA GLY A 33 15.18 2.00 -9.29
C GLY A 33 15.47 0.52 -9.02
N THR A 34 15.39 0.09 -7.76
CA THR A 34 15.63 -1.30 -7.38
C THR A 34 14.48 -2.17 -7.84
N LEU A 35 14.78 -3.26 -8.54
CA LEU A 35 13.80 -4.23 -9.02
C LEU A 35 13.72 -5.39 -8.03
N ILE A 36 12.49 -5.77 -7.64
CA ILE A 36 12.23 -6.92 -6.79
C ILE A 36 11.84 -8.09 -7.68
N TYR A 37 12.59 -9.19 -7.59
CA TYR A 37 12.40 -10.37 -8.45
C TYR A 37 12.38 -10.01 -9.94
N GLU A 38 13.21 -9.03 -10.33
CA GLU A 38 13.32 -8.54 -11.72
C GLU A 38 12.02 -7.96 -12.30
N GLN A 39 11.02 -7.68 -11.45
CA GLN A 39 9.77 -7.09 -11.89
C GLN A 39 9.89 -5.57 -12.00
N SER A 40 9.33 -5.03 -13.09
CA SER A 40 9.35 -3.58 -13.35
C SER A 40 8.51 -2.81 -12.33
N ASN A 41 9.00 -1.63 -11.93
CA ASN A 41 8.26 -0.70 -11.08
C ASN A 41 7.39 0.27 -11.89
N ALA A 42 7.33 0.11 -13.22
CA ALA A 42 6.58 1.03 -14.10
C ALA A 42 5.09 1.11 -13.77
N GLY A 43 4.49 0.01 -13.27
CA GLY A 43 3.09 0.00 -12.87
C GLY A 43 2.79 0.97 -11.74
N PHE A 44 3.68 1.08 -10.77
CA PHE A 44 3.55 2.03 -9.65
C PHE A 44 3.62 3.47 -10.14
N VAL A 45 4.57 3.76 -11.02
CA VAL A 45 4.77 5.11 -11.58
C VAL A 45 3.57 5.52 -12.42
N LYS A 46 3.07 4.62 -13.29
CA LYS A 46 1.88 4.89 -14.11
C LYS A 46 0.65 5.14 -13.25
N ALA A 47 0.47 4.35 -12.19
CA ALA A 47 -0.65 4.54 -11.27
C ALA A 47 -0.55 5.88 -10.54
N ALA A 48 0.65 6.29 -10.12
CA ALA A 48 0.87 7.60 -9.51
C ALA A 48 0.55 8.74 -10.47
N GLU A 49 0.95 8.64 -11.75
CA GLU A 49 0.61 9.63 -12.77
C GLU A 49 -0.90 9.71 -13.00
N PHE A 50 -1.59 8.58 -13.00
CA PHE A 50 -3.05 8.53 -13.11
C PHE A 50 -3.72 9.27 -11.95
N ILE A 51 -3.23 9.09 -10.72
CA ILE A 51 -3.73 9.80 -9.53
C ILE A 51 -3.49 11.30 -9.66
N LYS A 52 -2.30 11.73 -10.07
CA LYS A 52 -1.97 13.15 -10.27
C LYS A 52 -2.90 13.82 -11.28
N GLY A 53 -3.33 13.08 -12.29
CA GLY A 53 -4.25 13.58 -13.32
C GLY A 53 -5.72 13.60 -12.87
N GLY A 54 -6.00 13.30 -11.60
CA GLY A 54 -7.37 13.28 -11.07
C GLY A 54 -8.09 11.94 -11.26
N GLY A 55 -7.36 10.90 -11.69
CA GLY A 55 -7.93 9.56 -11.85
C GLY A 55 -8.30 8.94 -10.51
N LYS A 56 -9.30 8.05 -10.54
CA LYS A 56 -9.76 7.32 -9.36
C LYS A 56 -9.71 5.83 -9.64
N PHE A 57 -9.24 5.09 -8.63
CA PHE A 57 -9.23 3.63 -8.68
C PHE A 57 -10.46 3.04 -8.00
N LEU A 58 -10.64 1.73 -8.19
CA LEU A 58 -11.55 0.96 -7.35
C LEU A 58 -11.09 1.06 -5.91
N ARG A 59 -12.06 0.98 -4.99
CA ARG A 59 -11.79 1.14 -3.56
C ARG A 59 -10.88 0.03 -3.04
N PRO A 60 -9.78 0.36 -2.35
CA PRO A 60 -8.99 -0.64 -1.67
C PRO A 60 -9.75 -1.25 -0.50
N ILE A 61 -9.32 -2.43 -0.08
CA ILE A 61 -9.92 -3.15 1.04
C ILE A 61 -8.87 -3.32 2.14
N PHE A 62 -9.22 -2.88 3.34
CA PHE A 62 -8.37 -3.01 4.52
C PHE A 62 -9.02 -3.85 5.59
N LEU A 63 -8.20 -4.48 6.44
CA LEU A 63 -8.61 -5.05 7.71
C LEU A 63 -8.03 -4.22 8.85
N THR A 64 -8.79 -4.08 9.93
CA THR A 64 -8.34 -3.37 11.12
C THR A 64 -8.97 -3.97 12.37
N TYR A 65 -8.30 -3.85 13.52
CA TYR A 65 -8.88 -4.24 14.80
C TYR A 65 -9.24 -3.03 15.67
N ASP A 66 -8.62 -1.89 15.44
CA ASP A 66 -8.73 -0.70 16.30
C ASP A 66 -9.09 0.59 15.54
N PHE A 67 -9.28 0.53 14.22
CA PHE A 67 -9.47 1.66 13.32
C PHE A 67 -8.31 2.68 13.34
N GLU A 68 -7.15 2.26 13.83
CA GLU A 68 -5.92 3.07 13.81
C GLU A 68 -4.85 2.42 12.94
N HIS A 69 -4.78 1.07 12.95
CA HIS A 69 -3.83 0.30 12.17
C HIS A 69 -4.56 -0.51 11.11
N PHE A 70 -4.10 -0.45 9.88
CA PHE A 70 -4.78 -1.06 8.74
C PHE A 70 -3.81 -1.97 7.98
N VAL A 71 -4.30 -3.15 7.57
CA VAL A 71 -3.57 -4.07 6.71
C VAL A 71 -4.29 -4.12 5.37
N ILE A 72 -3.55 -3.94 4.27
CA ILE A 72 -4.12 -3.98 2.93
C ILE A 72 -4.45 -5.43 2.59
N VAL A 73 -5.70 -5.69 2.21
CA VAL A 73 -6.14 -6.99 1.67
C VAL A 73 -6.18 -6.95 0.15
N GLU A 74 -6.67 -5.85 -0.40
CA GLU A 74 -6.77 -5.62 -1.84
C GLU A 74 -6.39 -4.17 -2.15
N GLY A 75 -5.63 -3.98 -3.20
CA GLY A 75 -5.23 -2.64 -3.62
C GLY A 75 -3.79 -2.27 -3.24
N HIS A 76 -2.89 -3.25 -3.10
CA HIS A 76 -1.48 -3.01 -2.75
C HIS A 76 -0.79 -2.04 -3.71
N LEU A 77 -0.96 -2.23 -5.02
CA LEU A 77 -0.38 -1.35 -6.02
C LEU A 77 -0.94 0.07 -5.90
N ARG A 78 -2.24 0.20 -5.70
CA ARG A 78 -2.92 1.50 -5.59
C ARG A 78 -2.45 2.28 -4.38
N ILE A 79 -2.34 1.63 -3.23
CA ILE A 79 -1.84 2.27 -2.01
C ILE A 79 -0.36 2.64 -2.16
N THR A 80 0.44 1.80 -2.80
CA THR A 80 1.85 2.12 -3.09
C THR A 80 1.94 3.34 -4.01
N ALA A 81 1.06 3.44 -5.02
CA ALA A 81 1.00 4.60 -5.90
C ALA A 81 0.65 5.87 -5.12
N PHE A 82 -0.30 5.82 -4.19
CA PHE A 82 -0.61 6.94 -3.31
C PHE A 82 0.58 7.32 -2.44
N ALA A 83 1.36 6.34 -1.98
CA ALA A 83 2.57 6.62 -1.19
C ALA A 83 3.64 7.36 -2.00
N LEU A 84 3.67 7.19 -3.32
CA LEU A 84 4.54 7.97 -4.20
C LEU A 84 4.07 9.42 -4.35
N VAL A 85 2.78 9.68 -4.19
CA VAL A 85 2.18 11.01 -4.29
C VAL A 85 1.27 11.25 -3.07
N PRO A 86 1.84 11.25 -1.84
CA PRO A 86 1.05 11.22 -0.61
C PRO A 86 0.12 12.42 -0.43
N GLU A 87 0.42 13.55 -1.04
CA GLU A 87 -0.43 14.74 -1.03
C GLU A 87 -1.79 14.50 -1.69
N HIS A 88 -1.91 13.46 -2.51
CA HIS A 88 -3.17 13.07 -3.15
C HIS A 88 -3.97 12.05 -2.33
N PHE A 89 -3.43 11.56 -1.22
CA PHE A 89 -4.13 10.61 -0.35
C PHE A 89 -5.10 11.34 0.58
N ASN A 90 -6.14 11.94 -0.01
CA ASN A 90 -7.15 12.74 0.66
C ASN A 90 -8.53 12.24 0.29
N ASN A 91 -9.38 11.98 1.29
CA ASN A 91 -10.76 11.56 1.08
C ASN A 91 -10.89 10.37 0.13
N VAL A 92 -9.95 9.44 0.23
CA VAL A 92 -9.96 8.22 -0.58
C VAL A 92 -10.95 7.24 0.04
N GLU A 93 -11.94 6.84 -0.76
CA GLU A 93 -12.91 5.85 -0.33
C GLU A 93 -12.28 4.46 -0.29
N CYS A 94 -12.60 3.70 0.75
CA CYS A 94 -12.11 2.33 0.91
C CYS A 94 -13.15 1.49 1.63
N PHE A 95 -13.02 0.16 1.52
CA PHE A 95 -13.78 -0.77 2.34
C PHE A 95 -12.91 -1.18 3.53
N VAL A 96 -13.50 -1.18 4.72
CA VAL A 96 -12.78 -1.54 5.94
C VAL A 96 -13.56 -2.65 6.64
N GLY A 97 -12.88 -3.79 6.84
CA GLY A 97 -13.41 -4.90 7.62
C GLY A 97 -12.78 -4.90 9.01
N LYS A 98 -13.61 -5.00 10.04
CA LYS A 98 -13.12 -5.11 11.41
C LYS A 98 -12.90 -6.59 11.77
N CYS A 99 -11.77 -6.88 12.40
CA CYS A 99 -11.44 -8.23 12.87
C CYS A 99 -10.79 -8.14 14.26
N SER A 100 -10.54 -9.30 14.88
CA SER A 100 -9.79 -9.35 16.13
C SER A 100 -8.31 -9.08 15.88
N SER A 101 -7.57 -8.67 16.92
CA SER A 101 -6.13 -8.47 16.80
C SER A 101 -5.41 -9.77 16.43
N ASP A 102 -5.89 -10.92 16.91
CA ASP A 102 -5.30 -12.21 16.57
C ASP A 102 -5.49 -12.55 15.09
N ASP A 103 -6.67 -12.26 14.53
CA ASP A 103 -6.94 -12.46 13.11
C ASP A 103 -6.08 -11.52 12.25
N LEU A 104 -5.91 -10.27 12.67
CA LEU A 104 -5.09 -9.31 11.94
C LEU A 104 -3.63 -9.78 11.85
N LYS A 105 -3.08 -10.34 12.93
CA LYS A 105 -1.71 -10.85 12.96
C LYS A 105 -1.45 -11.95 11.93
N LYS A 106 -2.47 -12.68 11.52
CA LYS A 106 -2.32 -13.73 10.50
C LYS A 106 -2.04 -13.15 9.12
N TRP A 107 -2.37 -11.90 8.87
CA TRP A 107 -2.15 -11.21 7.61
C TRP A 107 -0.85 -10.39 7.57
N MET A 108 -0.27 -10.20 8.73
CA MET A 108 0.93 -9.37 8.86
C MET A 108 2.24 -10.16 8.74
#